data_fd214f7d082cadabeefde04febdbbdb9
#
_entry.id   fd214f7d082cadabeefde04febdbbdb9
#
_cell.length_a   1.000
_cell.length_b   1.000
_cell.length_c   1.000
_cell.angle_alpha   90.00
_cell.angle_beta   90.00
_cell.angle_gamma   90.00
#
_symmetry.space_group_name_H-M   'P 1'
#
loop_
_entity.id
_entity.type
_entity.pdbx_description
1 polymer ?
#
loop_
_entity_poly.entity_id
_entity_poly.type
_entity_poly.pdbx_seq_one_letter_code
_entity_poly.pdbx_strand_id
1 'polypeptide(L)'
;QYAKFTWKVNEKKLLEKCIKIVNVYKPDLIHVFGCEWPFGLIAGHVNVPVVIHIQGSIIPYNNALYPPKYNGYTFIRGAGLNLRYQFWFWRSTYKDASRLKMEKRIWKLVNNYMGRTEWDHALMNTLHPQARYFHVEEALRPSFLQTSKRWKMPQNNKVCILSVGCGSFWKGVDVMLKTAHVLKSLGVDFEWKVAGTLPPMLKLIIEYKEKLAYAENNIEFLGNVQADRLVDLLCSSTMLVHTAYIENSPNAICEAQYLGVPVISTMVGGIASLVRNGKDGKLVAANDPWQLANAIIELVNDPERMRFYSKNTMLFAQNRHNPRNIIEQLLTCYKEIL
;
A
#
# COMPACT_ATOMS: atom_id res chain seq x y z
N GLN A 1 -0.30 -23.20 -0.41
CA GLN A 1 0.81 -24.04 -0.93
C GLN A 1 1.04 -23.93 -2.43
N TYR A 2 0.06 -23.48 -3.25
CA TYR A 2 0.21 -23.38 -4.71
C TYR A 2 0.96 -22.14 -5.22
N ALA A 3 1.17 -21.13 -4.38
CA ALA A 3 1.84 -19.88 -4.76
C ALA A 3 3.37 -19.89 -4.63
N LYS A 4 3.96 -20.92 -4.05
CA LYS A 4 5.40 -20.91 -3.73
C LYS A 4 6.34 -21.16 -4.91
N PHE A 5 5.89 -21.78 -6.02
CA PHE A 5 6.82 -22.19 -7.07
C PHE A 5 6.48 -21.75 -8.50
N THR A 6 5.27 -21.34 -8.78
CA THR A 6 4.94 -20.79 -10.09
C THR A 6 3.94 -19.67 -9.91
N TRP A 7 4.32 -18.47 -10.25
CA TRP A 7 3.40 -17.34 -10.43
C TRP A 7 2.34 -17.57 -11.55
N LYS A 8 2.26 -18.79 -12.06
CA LYS A 8 1.21 -19.28 -12.93
C LYS A 8 0.18 -19.99 -12.08
N VAL A 9 -0.78 -19.21 -11.57
CA VAL A 9 -2.01 -19.82 -11.10
C VAL A 9 -2.74 -20.37 -12.32
N ASN A 10 -2.92 -21.69 -12.37
CA ASN A 10 -3.75 -22.31 -13.39
C ASN A 10 -5.21 -22.00 -13.02
N GLU A 11 -5.80 -20.97 -13.66
CA GLU A 11 -7.16 -20.50 -13.39
C GLU A 11 -8.15 -21.67 -13.38
N LYS A 12 -8.10 -22.54 -14.39
CA LYS A 12 -9.03 -23.68 -14.54
C LYS A 12 -8.95 -24.63 -13.35
N LYS A 13 -7.74 -25.08 -12.99
CA LYS A 13 -7.55 -25.99 -11.84
C LYS A 13 -7.95 -25.36 -10.49
N LEU A 14 -7.71 -24.04 -10.35
CA LEU A 14 -8.11 -23.34 -9.14
C LEU A 14 -9.64 -23.24 -9.05
N LEU A 15 -10.31 -22.85 -10.12
CA LEU A 15 -11.76 -22.77 -10.19
C LEU A 15 -12.43 -24.12 -9.94
N GLU A 16 -11.95 -25.20 -10.55
CA GLU A 16 -12.45 -26.57 -10.32
C GLU A 16 -12.39 -26.95 -8.83
N LYS A 17 -11.31 -26.57 -8.12
CA LYS A 17 -11.19 -26.80 -6.68
C LYS A 17 -12.16 -25.93 -5.87
N CYS A 18 -12.27 -24.64 -6.21
CA CYS A 18 -13.20 -23.73 -5.52
C CYS A 18 -14.65 -24.20 -5.70
N ILE A 19 -15.04 -24.60 -6.90
CA ILE A 19 -16.40 -25.15 -7.18
C ILE A 19 -16.66 -26.41 -6.35
N LYS A 20 -15.70 -27.34 -6.28
CA LYS A 20 -15.83 -28.53 -5.44
C LYS A 20 -16.06 -28.17 -3.96
N ILE A 21 -15.31 -27.19 -3.43
CA ILE A 21 -15.48 -26.71 -2.05
C ILE A 21 -16.88 -26.13 -1.86
N VAL A 22 -17.34 -25.25 -2.77
CA VAL A 22 -18.68 -24.66 -2.70
C VAL A 22 -19.78 -25.72 -2.73
N ASN A 23 -19.65 -26.72 -3.59
CA ASN A 23 -20.62 -27.83 -3.69
C ASN A 23 -20.68 -28.71 -2.42
N VAL A 24 -19.55 -28.86 -1.72
CA VAL A 24 -19.47 -29.62 -0.46
C VAL A 24 -20.05 -28.82 0.71
N TYR A 25 -19.62 -27.57 0.87
CA TYR A 25 -19.98 -26.75 2.03
C TYR A 25 -21.29 -26.00 1.88
N LYS A 26 -21.77 -25.81 0.63
CA LYS A 26 -23.02 -25.09 0.30
C LYS A 26 -23.16 -23.77 1.07
N PRO A 27 -22.19 -22.86 0.98
CA PRO A 27 -22.27 -21.59 1.70
C PRO A 27 -23.39 -20.71 1.15
N ASP A 28 -23.97 -19.84 1.98
CA ASP A 28 -24.97 -18.87 1.56
C ASP A 28 -24.35 -17.69 0.83
N LEU A 29 -23.08 -17.38 1.11
CA LEU A 29 -22.33 -16.27 0.52
C LEU A 29 -20.84 -16.63 0.38
N ILE A 30 -20.19 -16.12 -0.67
CA ILE A 30 -18.76 -16.25 -0.89
C ILE A 30 -18.11 -14.86 -0.78
N HIS A 31 -17.22 -14.71 0.22
CA HIS A 31 -16.42 -13.50 0.39
C HIS A 31 -15.00 -13.70 -0.16
N VAL A 32 -14.61 -12.88 -1.11
CA VAL A 32 -13.29 -12.92 -1.77
C VAL A 32 -12.48 -11.68 -1.38
N PHE A 33 -11.25 -11.88 -0.91
CA PHE A 33 -10.32 -10.79 -0.63
C PHE A 33 -9.45 -10.49 -1.86
N GLY A 34 -9.64 -9.31 -2.42
CA GLY A 34 -8.91 -8.79 -3.60
C GLY A 34 -9.44 -9.29 -4.94
N CYS A 35 -9.32 -8.46 -5.96
CA CYS A 35 -9.64 -8.77 -7.35
C CYS A 35 -8.40 -9.12 -8.18
N GLU A 36 -7.20 -9.05 -7.62
CA GLU A 36 -5.94 -9.30 -8.28
C GLU A 36 -5.62 -10.79 -8.51
N TRP A 37 -6.45 -11.68 -7.95
CA TRP A 37 -6.34 -13.13 -8.05
C TRP A 37 -7.61 -13.75 -8.63
N PRO A 38 -7.54 -14.93 -9.25
CA PRO A 38 -8.65 -15.49 -10.02
C PRO A 38 -9.84 -15.99 -9.17
N PHE A 39 -9.83 -15.80 -7.85
CA PHE A 39 -10.90 -16.28 -6.97
C PHE A 39 -12.27 -15.66 -7.29
N GLY A 40 -12.31 -14.38 -7.69
CA GLY A 40 -13.55 -13.70 -8.10
C GLY A 40 -14.20 -14.28 -9.36
N LEU A 41 -13.47 -15.04 -10.17
CA LEU A 41 -14.03 -15.72 -11.35
C LEU A 41 -15.06 -16.79 -10.99
N ILE A 42 -15.10 -17.23 -9.73
CA ILE A 42 -16.09 -18.21 -9.26
C ILE A 42 -17.53 -17.70 -9.44
N ALA A 43 -17.75 -16.39 -9.42
CA ALA A 43 -19.06 -15.79 -9.61
C ALA A 43 -19.73 -16.20 -10.93
N GLY A 44 -18.97 -16.53 -11.97
CA GLY A 44 -19.51 -17.04 -13.24
C GLY A 44 -19.81 -18.53 -13.25
N HIS A 45 -19.62 -19.27 -12.15
CA HIS A 45 -19.70 -20.73 -12.09
C HIS A 45 -20.58 -21.27 -10.94
N VAL A 46 -21.12 -20.41 -10.11
CA VAL A 46 -21.97 -20.77 -8.97
C VAL A 46 -23.17 -19.83 -8.87
N ASN A 47 -24.26 -20.29 -8.29
CA ASN A 47 -25.47 -19.48 -8.05
C ASN A 47 -25.43 -18.79 -6.67
N VAL A 48 -24.36 -18.98 -5.89
CA VAL A 48 -24.17 -18.37 -4.57
C VAL A 48 -23.71 -16.93 -4.79
N PRO A 49 -24.26 -15.95 -4.07
CA PRO A 49 -23.77 -14.57 -4.12
C PRO A 49 -22.28 -14.47 -3.81
N VAL A 50 -21.58 -13.65 -4.58
CA VAL A 50 -20.15 -13.39 -4.37
C VAL A 50 -19.97 -11.90 -4.08
N VAL A 51 -19.20 -11.59 -3.03
CA VAL A 51 -18.74 -10.25 -2.70
C VAL A 51 -17.21 -10.19 -2.73
N ILE A 52 -16.63 -9.16 -3.32
CA ILE A 52 -15.19 -8.92 -3.30
C ILE A 52 -14.88 -7.75 -2.39
N HIS A 53 -13.98 -7.98 -1.42
CA HIS A 53 -13.37 -6.90 -0.65
C HIS A 53 -12.13 -6.40 -1.37
N ILE A 54 -12.20 -5.21 -1.94
CA ILE A 54 -11.14 -4.62 -2.77
C ILE A 54 -9.89 -4.38 -1.91
N GLN A 55 -8.80 -5.06 -2.23
CA GLN A 55 -7.49 -4.85 -1.60
C GLN A 55 -6.62 -3.88 -2.41
N GLY A 56 -6.67 -4.02 -3.69
CA GLY A 56 -6.04 -3.20 -4.71
C GLY A 56 -6.65 -3.52 -6.06
N SER A 57 -6.13 -2.93 -7.14
CA SER A 57 -6.53 -3.25 -8.49
C SER A 57 -5.33 -3.15 -9.43
N ILE A 58 -5.12 -4.18 -10.24
CA ILE A 58 -4.03 -4.22 -11.22
C ILE A 58 -4.24 -3.15 -12.30
N ILE A 59 -5.51 -2.84 -12.64
CA ILE A 59 -5.85 -1.89 -13.69
C ILE A 59 -5.20 -0.52 -13.46
N PRO A 60 -5.45 0.18 -12.33
CA PRO A 60 -4.80 1.46 -12.07
C PRO A 60 -3.32 1.31 -11.67
N TYR A 61 -2.95 0.22 -10.96
CA TYR A 61 -1.55 -0.02 -10.59
C TYR A 61 -0.66 -0.17 -11.83
N ASN A 62 -1.18 -0.70 -12.93
CA ASN A 62 -0.45 -0.84 -14.19
C ASN A 62 0.01 0.51 -14.76
N ASN A 63 -0.72 1.60 -14.49
CA ASN A 63 -0.33 2.94 -14.91
C ASN A 63 0.81 3.53 -14.07
N ALA A 64 1.08 2.99 -12.89
CA ALA A 64 2.09 3.47 -11.94
C ALA A 64 3.23 2.47 -11.71
N LEU A 65 3.37 1.47 -12.59
CA LEU A 65 4.40 0.42 -12.46
C LEU A 65 5.81 0.99 -12.49
N TYR A 66 6.01 2.05 -13.27
CA TYR A 66 7.31 2.69 -13.44
C TYR A 66 7.23 4.17 -13.13
N PRO A 67 8.22 4.70 -12.39
CA PRO A 67 8.34 6.13 -12.17
C PRO A 67 8.50 6.91 -13.49
N PRO A 68 8.11 8.19 -13.54
CA PRO A 68 8.39 9.03 -14.69
C PRO A 68 9.89 9.02 -15.06
N LYS A 69 10.18 8.95 -16.35
CA LYS A 69 11.54 8.84 -16.93
C LYS A 69 12.25 7.48 -16.73
N TYR A 70 11.60 6.49 -16.12
CA TYR A 70 12.07 5.11 -16.11
C TYR A 70 11.46 4.36 -17.29
N ASN A 71 12.31 3.82 -18.16
CA ASN A 71 11.90 3.08 -19.36
C ASN A 71 12.74 1.80 -19.51
N GLY A 72 12.44 0.97 -20.50
CA GLY A 72 13.16 -0.27 -20.77
C GLY A 72 14.68 -0.07 -20.90
N TYR A 73 15.10 1.02 -21.50
CA TYR A 73 16.53 1.35 -21.63
C TYR A 73 17.21 1.61 -20.26
N THR A 74 16.51 2.32 -19.37
CA THR A 74 16.98 2.53 -17.99
C THR A 74 17.14 1.20 -17.24
N PHE A 75 16.19 0.27 -17.44
CA PHE A 75 16.25 -1.06 -16.83
C PHE A 75 17.40 -1.90 -17.38
N ILE A 76 17.59 -1.91 -18.69
CA ILE A 76 18.66 -2.64 -19.33
C ILE A 76 20.03 -2.11 -18.88
N ARG A 77 20.24 -0.82 -18.90
CA ARG A 77 21.49 -0.20 -18.47
C ARG A 77 21.75 -0.33 -16.97
N GLY A 78 20.75 -0.10 -16.13
CA GLY A 78 20.89 -0.24 -14.69
C GLY A 78 21.09 -1.70 -14.23
N ALA A 79 20.55 -2.67 -14.97
CA ALA A 79 20.77 -4.10 -14.72
C ALA A 79 22.12 -4.61 -15.26
N GLY A 80 22.82 -3.82 -16.08
CA GLY A 80 24.04 -4.23 -16.75
C GLY A 80 23.81 -5.46 -17.66
N LEU A 81 24.83 -6.33 -17.76
CA LEU A 81 24.79 -7.55 -18.58
C LEU A 81 24.00 -8.69 -17.95
N ASN A 82 23.13 -8.43 -16.98
CA ASN A 82 22.33 -9.48 -16.32
C ASN A 82 21.16 -9.93 -17.21
N LEU A 83 21.45 -10.86 -18.14
CA LEU A 83 20.48 -11.46 -19.07
C LEU A 83 19.30 -12.15 -18.35
N ARG A 84 19.54 -12.73 -17.16
CA ARG A 84 18.46 -13.34 -16.35
C ARG A 84 17.44 -12.31 -15.91
N TYR A 85 17.90 -11.11 -15.53
CA TYR A 85 17.02 -10.04 -15.12
C TYR A 85 16.23 -9.43 -16.29
N GLN A 86 16.89 -9.24 -17.43
CA GLN A 86 16.23 -8.78 -18.67
C GLN A 86 15.13 -9.77 -19.11
N PHE A 87 15.42 -11.08 -19.08
CA PHE A 87 14.42 -12.11 -19.36
C PHE A 87 13.28 -12.11 -18.33
N TRP A 88 13.59 -11.97 -17.04
CA TRP A 88 12.60 -11.89 -15.98
C TRP A 88 11.70 -10.65 -16.14
N PHE A 89 12.28 -9.50 -16.47
CA PHE A 89 11.56 -8.26 -16.74
C PHE A 89 10.58 -8.42 -17.92
N TRP A 90 11.04 -8.90 -19.04
CA TRP A 90 10.20 -9.19 -20.21
C TRP A 90 9.06 -10.18 -19.86
N ARG A 91 9.37 -11.24 -19.13
CA ARG A 91 8.38 -12.21 -18.67
C ARG A 91 7.37 -11.62 -17.67
N SER A 92 7.77 -10.66 -16.80
CA SER A 92 6.85 -9.99 -15.88
C SER A 92 5.82 -9.14 -16.61
N THR A 93 6.23 -8.39 -17.61
CA THR A 93 5.35 -7.57 -18.45
C THR A 93 4.25 -8.41 -19.13
N TYR A 94 4.63 -9.59 -19.65
CA TYR A 94 3.64 -10.52 -20.25
C TYR A 94 2.65 -11.08 -19.22
N LYS A 95 3.11 -11.39 -18.01
CA LYS A 95 2.23 -11.88 -16.93
C LYS A 95 1.24 -10.80 -16.48
N ASP A 96 1.68 -9.57 -16.40
CA ASP A 96 0.83 -8.46 -15.97
C ASP A 96 -0.31 -8.21 -16.97
N ALA A 97 -0.05 -8.37 -18.26
CA ALA A 97 -1.10 -8.31 -19.30
C ALA A 97 -2.16 -9.43 -19.14
N SER A 98 -1.73 -10.65 -18.76
CA SER A 98 -2.66 -11.76 -18.50
C SER A 98 -3.50 -11.52 -17.24
N ARG A 99 -2.86 -11.05 -16.17
CA ARG A 99 -3.55 -10.71 -14.92
C ARG A 99 -4.55 -9.56 -15.12
N LEU A 100 -4.19 -8.57 -15.91
CA LEU A 100 -5.08 -7.47 -16.27
C LEU A 100 -6.35 -7.95 -16.99
N LYS A 101 -6.22 -8.90 -17.95
CA LYS A 101 -7.36 -9.52 -18.62
C LYS A 101 -8.25 -10.30 -17.66
N MET A 102 -7.65 -11.03 -16.73
CA MET A 102 -8.36 -11.77 -15.69
C MET A 102 -9.15 -10.82 -14.78
N GLU A 103 -8.53 -9.78 -14.28
CA GLU A 103 -9.20 -8.81 -13.41
C GLU A 103 -10.37 -8.11 -14.11
N LYS A 104 -10.21 -7.71 -15.38
CA LYS A 104 -11.30 -7.14 -16.17
C LYS A 104 -12.50 -8.09 -16.34
N ARG A 105 -12.27 -9.41 -16.33
CA ARG A 105 -13.35 -10.41 -16.32
C ARG A 105 -14.04 -10.46 -14.97
N ILE A 106 -13.28 -10.43 -13.88
CA ILE A 106 -13.82 -10.43 -12.51
C ILE A 106 -14.75 -9.22 -12.31
N TRP A 107 -14.30 -8.02 -12.70
CA TRP A 107 -15.12 -6.81 -12.59
C TRP A 107 -16.47 -6.89 -13.32
N LYS A 108 -16.56 -7.69 -14.38
CA LYS A 108 -17.81 -7.90 -15.12
C LYS A 108 -18.72 -8.97 -14.52
N LEU A 109 -18.18 -9.88 -13.70
CA LEU A 109 -18.92 -11.04 -13.19
C LEU A 109 -19.48 -10.81 -11.79
N VAL A 110 -18.81 -10.01 -10.97
CA VAL A 110 -19.18 -9.81 -9.57
C VAL A 110 -20.01 -8.55 -9.43
N ASN A 111 -21.15 -8.67 -8.74
CA ASN A 111 -22.11 -7.57 -8.58
C ASN A 111 -22.06 -6.90 -7.19
N ASN A 112 -21.25 -7.42 -6.26
CA ASN A 112 -21.14 -6.85 -4.92
C ASN A 112 -19.67 -6.62 -4.58
N TYR A 113 -19.35 -5.41 -4.15
CA TYR A 113 -17.99 -5.01 -3.77
C TYR A 113 -17.99 -4.35 -2.41
N MET A 114 -16.99 -4.68 -1.60
CA MET A 114 -16.62 -3.96 -0.39
C MET A 114 -15.37 -3.16 -0.65
N GLY A 115 -15.29 -1.96 -0.13
CA GLY A 115 -14.09 -1.13 -0.19
C GLY A 115 -13.95 -0.23 1.02
N ARG A 116 -12.85 0.48 1.12
CA ARG A 116 -12.43 1.26 2.31
C ARG A 116 -12.19 2.72 2.01
N THR A 117 -12.20 3.09 0.74
CA THR A 117 -11.77 4.41 0.28
C THR A 117 -12.70 4.93 -0.82
N GLU A 118 -12.76 6.24 -0.97
CA GLU A 118 -13.46 6.87 -2.11
C GLU A 118 -12.86 6.42 -3.46
N TRP A 119 -11.58 6.05 -3.46
CA TRP A 119 -10.92 5.53 -4.64
C TRP A 119 -11.44 4.14 -5.05
N ASP A 120 -11.68 3.23 -4.08
CA ASP A 120 -12.32 1.93 -4.34
C ASP A 120 -13.71 2.11 -4.94
N HIS A 121 -14.49 3.03 -4.36
CA HIS A 121 -15.84 3.35 -4.81
C HIS A 121 -15.84 3.91 -6.23
N ALA A 122 -14.96 4.89 -6.51
CA ALA A 122 -14.81 5.46 -7.85
C ALA A 122 -14.36 4.42 -8.87
N LEU A 123 -13.46 3.51 -8.48
CA LEU A 123 -12.99 2.42 -9.33
C LEU A 123 -14.14 1.45 -9.68
N MET A 124 -14.93 1.04 -8.69
CA MET A 124 -16.10 0.20 -8.90
C MET A 124 -17.11 0.89 -9.82
N ASN A 125 -17.45 2.15 -9.56
CA ASN A 125 -18.39 2.92 -10.38
C ASN A 125 -17.96 3.05 -11.85
N THR A 126 -16.64 3.07 -12.12
CA THR A 126 -16.13 3.20 -13.50
C THR A 126 -15.98 1.86 -14.21
N LEU A 127 -15.66 0.79 -13.49
CA LEU A 127 -15.43 -0.53 -14.07
C LEU A 127 -16.69 -1.40 -14.12
N HIS A 128 -17.63 -1.20 -13.18
CA HIS A 128 -18.91 -1.90 -13.13
C HIS A 128 -20.00 -1.02 -12.48
N PRO A 129 -20.57 -0.02 -13.21
CA PRO A 129 -21.52 0.96 -12.63
C PRO A 129 -22.81 0.35 -12.06
N GLN A 130 -23.12 -0.89 -12.44
CA GLN A 130 -24.34 -1.61 -11.99
C GLN A 130 -24.12 -2.42 -10.72
N ALA A 131 -22.86 -2.55 -10.26
CA ALA A 131 -22.55 -3.28 -9.04
C ALA A 131 -22.92 -2.47 -7.81
N ARG A 132 -23.14 -3.19 -6.70
CA ARG A 132 -23.39 -2.58 -5.37
C ARG A 132 -22.08 -2.39 -4.64
N TYR A 133 -21.91 -1.22 -4.03
CA TYR A 133 -20.75 -0.92 -3.19
C TYR A 133 -21.15 -0.85 -1.73
N PHE A 134 -20.33 -1.46 -0.88
CA PHE A 134 -20.44 -1.44 0.58
C PHE A 134 -19.15 -0.90 1.18
N HIS A 135 -19.27 0.13 2.02
CA HIS A 135 -18.12 0.60 2.77
C HIS A 135 -17.89 -0.30 3.97
N VAL A 136 -16.78 -1.02 3.98
CA VAL A 136 -16.37 -1.92 5.07
C VAL A 136 -14.88 -1.74 5.32
N GLU A 137 -14.54 -1.29 6.52
CA GLU A 137 -13.16 -1.11 6.95
C GLU A 137 -12.48 -2.45 7.28
N GLU A 138 -11.17 -2.42 7.43
CA GLU A 138 -10.37 -3.57 7.88
C GLU A 138 -9.77 -3.36 9.26
N ALA A 139 -9.76 -4.43 10.05
CA ALA A 139 -9.10 -4.43 11.35
C ALA A 139 -7.57 -4.41 11.18
N LEU A 140 -6.90 -3.68 12.05
CA LEU A 140 -5.44 -3.71 12.11
C LEU A 140 -4.95 -5.03 12.72
N ARG A 141 -3.65 -5.31 12.50
CA ARG A 141 -2.99 -6.48 13.10
C ARG A 141 -3.10 -6.45 14.63
N PRO A 142 -3.22 -7.61 15.29
CA PRO A 142 -3.37 -7.69 16.76
C PRO A 142 -2.30 -6.91 17.53
N SER A 143 -1.06 -6.93 17.10
CA SER A 143 0.04 -6.17 17.73
C SER A 143 -0.23 -4.67 17.84
N PHE A 144 -1.01 -4.10 16.91
CA PHE A 144 -1.39 -2.68 16.94
C PHE A 144 -2.64 -2.44 17.78
N LEU A 145 -3.63 -3.31 17.70
CA LEU A 145 -4.87 -3.17 18.46
C LEU A 145 -4.68 -3.40 19.96
N GLN A 146 -3.76 -4.30 20.35
CA GLN A 146 -3.57 -4.74 21.73
C GLN A 146 -2.49 -3.95 22.46
N THR A 147 -1.64 -3.20 21.76
CA THR A 147 -0.57 -2.43 22.43
C THR A 147 -1.09 -1.20 23.16
N SER A 148 -0.52 -0.92 24.33
CA SER A 148 -0.70 0.34 25.05
C SER A 148 0.28 1.43 24.59
N LYS A 149 1.30 1.08 23.76
CA LYS A 149 2.29 2.04 23.29
C LYS A 149 1.63 3.08 22.39
N ARG A 150 2.03 4.32 22.60
CA ARG A 150 1.59 5.46 21.77
C ARG A 150 2.80 6.31 21.45
N TRP A 151 2.75 6.96 20.32
CA TRP A 151 3.76 7.90 19.90
C TRP A 151 3.87 9.05 20.90
N LYS A 152 5.09 9.46 21.17
CA LYS A 152 5.42 10.65 21.94
C LYS A 152 6.44 11.44 21.12
N MET A 153 6.33 12.76 21.19
CA MET A 153 7.27 13.63 20.49
C MET A 153 8.71 13.30 20.92
N PRO A 154 9.60 12.98 19.95
CA PRO A 154 11.01 12.76 20.26
C PRO A 154 11.65 14.00 20.90
N GLN A 155 12.51 13.77 21.88
CA GLN A 155 13.23 14.85 22.60
C GLN A 155 14.62 15.12 22.02
N ASN A 156 15.07 14.32 21.06
CA ASN A 156 16.35 14.48 20.38
C ASN A 156 16.21 15.41 19.16
N ASN A 157 17.30 16.11 18.84
CA ASN A 157 17.33 17.04 17.70
C ASN A 157 17.42 16.32 16.34
N LYS A 158 17.74 15.02 16.31
CA LYS A 158 17.86 14.25 15.10
C LYS A 158 16.49 13.79 14.62
N VAL A 159 16.19 14.06 13.35
CA VAL A 159 14.91 13.67 12.73
C VAL A 159 14.95 12.20 12.36
N CYS A 160 14.13 11.37 13.00
CA CYS A 160 14.02 9.94 12.72
C CYS A 160 12.82 9.68 11.82
N ILE A 161 13.05 9.51 10.51
CA ILE A 161 12.01 9.22 9.52
C ILE A 161 11.85 7.70 9.38
N LEU A 162 10.61 7.22 9.37
CA LEU A 162 10.30 5.83 9.06
C LEU A 162 9.46 5.74 7.79
N SER A 163 9.79 4.78 6.93
CA SER A 163 8.93 4.30 5.83
C SER A 163 8.71 2.80 5.94
N VAL A 164 7.57 2.31 5.45
CA VAL A 164 7.22 0.90 5.47
C VAL A 164 6.85 0.43 4.06
N GLY A 165 7.55 -0.62 3.59
CA GLY A 165 7.36 -1.19 2.25
C GLY A 165 8.17 -0.47 1.18
N CYS A 166 9.04 -1.23 0.51
CA CYS A 166 9.96 -0.72 -0.51
C CYS A 166 10.20 -1.72 -1.67
N GLY A 167 9.37 -2.78 -1.74
CA GLY A 167 9.61 -3.90 -2.65
C GLY A 167 9.32 -3.64 -4.13
N SER A 168 8.93 -2.44 -4.51
CA SER A 168 8.46 -2.14 -5.87
C SER A 168 8.67 -0.66 -6.22
N PHE A 169 8.75 -0.34 -7.51
CA PHE A 169 8.86 1.05 -7.97
C PHE A 169 7.68 1.91 -7.54
N TRP A 170 6.44 1.39 -7.60
CA TRP A 170 5.25 2.17 -7.22
C TRP A 170 5.23 2.60 -5.74
N LYS A 171 6.13 2.06 -4.91
CA LYS A 171 6.34 2.53 -3.53
C LYS A 171 7.14 3.84 -3.45
N GLY A 172 7.60 4.39 -4.59
CA GLY A 172 8.29 5.68 -4.64
C GLY A 172 9.66 5.70 -3.99
N VAL A 173 10.36 4.57 -4.04
CA VAL A 173 11.71 4.43 -3.44
C VAL A 173 12.74 5.36 -4.11
N ASP A 174 12.54 5.72 -5.36
CA ASP A 174 13.32 6.75 -6.06
C ASP A 174 13.01 8.16 -5.52
N VAL A 175 11.74 8.47 -5.23
CA VAL A 175 11.34 9.75 -4.60
C VAL A 175 11.94 9.84 -3.21
N MET A 176 11.91 8.76 -2.43
CA MET A 176 12.55 8.68 -1.11
C MET A 176 14.05 9.06 -1.20
N LEU A 177 14.79 8.47 -2.15
CA LEU A 177 16.21 8.74 -2.33
C LEU A 177 16.48 10.20 -2.71
N LYS A 178 15.71 10.73 -3.66
CA LYS A 178 15.80 12.15 -4.08
C LYS A 178 15.47 13.10 -2.94
N THR A 179 14.44 12.81 -2.16
CA THR A 179 14.03 13.61 -0.99
C THR A 179 15.14 13.62 0.08
N ALA A 180 15.68 12.44 0.38
CA ALA A 180 16.79 12.33 1.33
C ALA A 180 18.03 13.12 0.89
N HIS A 181 18.33 13.12 -0.41
CA HIS A 181 19.41 13.94 -0.98
C HIS A 181 19.15 15.45 -0.81
N VAL A 182 17.91 15.90 -1.03
CA VAL A 182 17.53 17.31 -0.80
C VAL A 182 17.67 17.66 0.68
N LEU A 183 17.16 16.86 1.61
CA LEU A 183 17.30 17.10 3.04
C LEU A 183 18.77 17.19 3.48
N LYS A 184 19.62 16.28 2.97
CA LYS A 184 21.05 16.27 3.25
C LYS A 184 21.75 17.52 2.71
N SER A 185 21.42 17.97 1.49
CA SER A 185 21.98 19.16 0.89
C SER A 185 21.62 20.45 1.63
N LEU A 186 20.48 20.44 2.33
CA LEU A 186 20.03 21.54 3.20
C LEU A 186 20.59 21.46 4.63
N GLY A 187 21.46 20.48 4.93
CA GLY A 187 22.09 20.32 6.23
C GLY A 187 21.16 19.81 7.34
N VAL A 188 20.03 19.21 6.99
CA VAL A 188 19.12 18.60 7.98
C VAL A 188 19.79 17.38 8.61
N ASP A 189 19.84 17.31 9.94
CA ASP A 189 20.31 16.13 10.65
C ASP A 189 19.17 15.09 10.78
N PHE A 190 19.23 14.05 9.96
CA PHE A 190 18.22 13.01 9.93
C PHE A 190 18.79 11.61 9.72
N GLU A 191 18.01 10.63 10.10
CA GLU A 191 18.11 9.23 9.66
C GLU A 191 16.79 8.78 9.06
N TRP A 192 16.84 8.00 7.98
CA TRP A 192 15.65 7.47 7.34
C TRP A 192 15.69 5.94 7.33
N LYS A 193 14.90 5.34 8.21
CA LYS A 193 14.77 3.88 8.31
C LYS A 193 13.63 3.39 7.43
N VAL A 194 13.85 2.27 6.75
CA VAL A 194 12.86 1.66 5.86
C VAL A 194 12.60 0.22 6.30
N ALA A 195 11.43 -0.05 6.87
CA ALA A 195 10.98 -1.39 7.18
C ALA A 195 10.52 -2.10 5.90
N GLY A 196 11.33 -3.01 5.41
CA GLY A 196 11.12 -3.74 4.16
C GLY A 196 12.43 -4.09 3.47
N THR A 197 12.38 -5.05 2.57
CA THR A 197 13.54 -5.46 1.77
C THR A 197 13.47 -4.80 0.39
N LEU A 198 14.43 -3.92 0.09
CA LEU A 198 14.58 -3.40 -1.26
C LEU A 198 15.25 -4.47 -2.14
N PRO A 199 14.60 -4.93 -3.22
CA PRO A 199 15.22 -5.90 -4.12
C PRO A 199 16.55 -5.36 -4.67
N PRO A 200 17.65 -6.14 -4.64
CA PRO A 200 18.97 -5.66 -5.04
C PRO A 200 19.00 -5.03 -6.43
N MET A 201 18.27 -5.63 -7.38
CA MET A 201 18.22 -5.13 -8.75
C MET A 201 17.46 -3.79 -8.85
N LEU A 202 16.39 -3.63 -8.06
CA LEU A 202 15.65 -2.37 -7.98
C LEU A 202 16.55 -1.25 -7.43
N LYS A 203 17.31 -1.58 -6.38
CA LYS A 203 18.33 -0.68 -5.81
C LYS A 203 19.33 -0.22 -6.87
N LEU A 204 19.97 -1.16 -7.57
CA LEU A 204 20.96 -0.86 -8.60
C LEU A 204 20.41 0.04 -9.72
N ILE A 205 19.20 -0.24 -10.19
CA ILE A 205 18.58 0.56 -11.27
C ILE A 205 18.32 1.99 -10.82
N ILE A 206 17.84 2.18 -9.60
CA ILE A 206 17.52 3.51 -9.07
C ILE A 206 18.83 4.30 -8.81
N GLU A 207 19.79 3.71 -8.12
CA GLU A 207 21.08 4.36 -7.85
C GLU A 207 21.80 4.73 -9.15
N TYR A 208 21.79 3.85 -10.15
CA TYR A 208 22.33 4.14 -11.48
C TYR A 208 21.61 5.31 -12.17
N LYS A 209 20.26 5.30 -12.13
CA LYS A 209 19.45 6.33 -12.81
C LYS A 209 19.56 7.69 -12.18
N GLU A 210 19.45 7.73 -10.85
CA GLU A 210 19.46 8.99 -10.11
C GLU A 210 20.87 9.50 -9.81
N LYS A 211 21.91 8.67 -10.02
CA LYS A 211 23.33 8.94 -9.65
C LYS A 211 23.48 9.29 -8.17
N LEU A 212 22.71 8.62 -7.33
CA LEU A 212 22.68 8.77 -5.89
C LEU A 212 22.73 7.38 -5.25
N ALA A 213 23.38 7.26 -4.07
CA ALA A 213 23.37 6.03 -3.29
C ALA A 213 22.54 6.19 -2.02
N TYR A 214 21.73 5.19 -1.67
CA TYR A 214 20.90 5.24 -0.46
C TYR A 214 21.72 5.39 0.81
N ALA A 215 22.83 4.63 0.93
CA ALA A 215 23.69 4.69 2.11
C ALA A 215 24.33 6.08 2.31
N GLU A 216 24.67 6.76 1.22
CA GLU A 216 25.24 8.11 1.26
C GLU A 216 24.20 9.19 1.61
N ASN A 217 22.92 8.88 1.50
CA ASN A 217 21.82 9.79 1.79
C ASN A 217 21.03 9.39 3.05
N ASN A 218 21.70 8.81 4.05
CA ASN A 218 21.18 8.47 5.40
C ASN A 218 19.96 7.54 5.37
N ILE A 219 19.82 6.67 4.35
CA ILE A 219 18.73 5.71 4.22
C ILE A 219 19.22 4.31 4.59
N GLU A 220 18.58 3.69 5.57
CA GLU A 220 18.85 2.33 6.04
C GLU A 220 17.65 1.41 5.79
N PHE A 221 17.88 0.27 5.11
CA PHE A 221 16.87 -0.76 4.91
C PHE A 221 16.99 -1.85 5.98
N LEU A 222 15.95 -1.96 6.82
CA LEU A 222 15.92 -2.88 7.96
C LEU A 222 15.54 -4.32 7.61
N GLY A 223 15.22 -4.58 6.32
CA GLY A 223 14.67 -5.89 5.92
C GLY A 223 13.25 -6.11 6.46
N ASN A 224 12.86 -7.39 6.56
CA ASN A 224 11.54 -7.75 7.06
C ASN A 224 11.46 -7.52 8.57
N VAL A 225 10.54 -6.67 9.00
CA VAL A 225 10.30 -6.30 10.39
C VAL A 225 9.01 -6.95 10.87
N GLN A 226 9.07 -7.62 12.02
CA GLN A 226 7.89 -8.19 12.67
C GLN A 226 6.99 -7.09 13.24
N ALA A 227 5.68 -7.39 13.40
CA ALA A 227 4.68 -6.39 13.78
C ALA A 227 5.00 -5.70 15.11
N ASP A 228 5.42 -6.43 16.13
CA ASP A 228 5.75 -5.85 17.45
C ASP A 228 6.94 -4.90 17.37
N ARG A 229 7.99 -5.30 16.61
CA ARG A 229 9.14 -4.43 16.37
C ARG A 229 8.76 -3.20 15.55
N LEU A 230 7.80 -3.33 14.64
CA LEU A 230 7.30 -2.18 13.85
C LEU A 230 6.55 -1.17 14.74
N VAL A 231 5.80 -1.64 15.74
CA VAL A 231 5.21 -0.76 16.76
C VAL A 231 6.29 0.08 17.45
N ASP A 232 7.41 -0.55 17.86
CA ASP A 232 8.51 0.17 18.51
C ASP A 232 9.17 1.19 17.58
N LEU A 233 9.45 0.82 16.35
CA LEU A 233 10.02 1.71 15.34
C LEU A 233 9.12 2.91 15.05
N LEU A 234 7.82 2.69 14.90
CA LEU A 234 6.85 3.75 14.69
C LEU A 234 6.78 4.70 15.89
N CYS A 235 6.68 4.17 17.11
CA CYS A 235 6.59 4.99 18.31
C CYS A 235 7.89 5.78 18.61
N SER A 236 9.04 5.31 18.12
CA SER A 236 10.35 5.98 18.30
C SER A 236 10.72 6.90 17.12
N SER A 237 9.98 6.87 16.01
CA SER A 237 10.22 7.76 14.87
C SER A 237 9.64 9.16 15.09
N THR A 238 10.17 10.16 14.41
CA THR A 238 9.60 11.51 14.38
C THR A 238 8.30 11.51 13.58
N MET A 239 8.27 10.80 12.46
CA MET A 239 7.13 10.72 11.56
C MET A 239 7.22 9.50 10.65
N LEU A 240 6.07 9.09 10.12
CA LEU A 240 6.00 8.19 8.96
C LEU A 240 5.97 9.01 7.67
N VAL A 241 6.83 8.66 6.71
CA VAL A 241 6.81 9.23 5.36
C VAL A 241 6.47 8.14 4.35
N HIS A 242 5.44 8.37 3.52
CA HIS A 242 4.97 7.43 2.52
C HIS A 242 5.05 8.06 1.12
N THR A 243 5.83 7.47 0.21
CA THR A 243 6.28 8.09 -1.04
C THR A 243 5.64 7.50 -2.31
N ALA A 244 4.64 6.64 -2.16
CA ALA A 244 4.09 5.83 -3.26
C ALA A 244 3.55 6.64 -4.44
N TYR A 245 3.59 6.04 -5.63
CA TYR A 245 2.93 6.54 -6.84
C TYR A 245 1.48 6.10 -6.96
N ILE A 246 1.13 5.01 -6.27
CA ILE A 246 -0.24 4.50 -6.17
C ILE A 246 -0.39 3.62 -4.93
N GLU A 247 -1.50 3.75 -4.25
CA GLU A 247 -1.90 2.92 -3.11
C GLU A 247 -3.42 2.96 -2.95
N ASN A 248 -4.00 1.91 -2.40
CA ASN A 248 -5.38 1.94 -1.97
C ASN A 248 -5.47 2.41 -0.51
N SER A 249 -5.38 1.47 0.41
CA SER A 249 -5.42 1.71 1.87
C SER A 249 -4.20 1.04 2.51
N PRO A 250 -3.00 1.69 2.47
CA PRO A 250 -1.78 1.06 2.98
C PRO A 250 -1.82 0.91 4.50
N ASN A 251 -1.72 -0.34 4.98
CA ASN A 251 -1.70 -0.65 6.40
C ASN A 251 -0.65 0.17 7.17
N ALA A 252 0.48 0.48 6.55
CA ALA A 252 1.53 1.29 7.15
C ALA A 252 1.03 2.66 7.65
N ILE A 253 0.20 3.34 6.86
CA ILE A 253 -0.42 4.61 7.26
C ILE A 253 -1.43 4.36 8.37
N CYS A 254 -2.33 3.39 8.22
CA CYS A 254 -3.36 3.07 9.21
C CYS A 254 -2.74 2.72 10.58
N GLU A 255 -1.69 1.91 10.58
CA GLU A 255 -0.95 1.48 11.77
C GLU A 255 -0.21 2.64 12.45
N ALA A 256 0.46 3.49 11.67
CA ALA A 256 1.10 4.69 12.19
C ALA A 256 0.07 5.64 12.81
N GLN A 257 -1.04 5.89 12.12
CA GLN A 257 -2.13 6.73 12.60
C GLN A 257 -2.73 6.21 13.91
N TYR A 258 -2.93 4.89 14.02
CA TYR A 258 -3.49 4.26 15.22
C TYR A 258 -2.60 4.45 16.46
N LEU A 259 -1.29 4.49 16.26
CA LEU A 259 -0.32 4.78 17.31
C LEU A 259 -0.16 6.29 17.59
N GLY A 260 -0.72 7.15 16.75
CA GLY A 260 -0.57 8.60 16.81
C GLY A 260 0.70 9.15 16.17
N VAL A 261 1.35 8.39 15.30
CA VAL A 261 2.55 8.86 14.57
C VAL A 261 2.14 9.87 13.50
N PRO A 262 2.73 11.07 13.45
CA PRO A 262 2.47 12.03 12.37
C PRO A 262 2.81 11.45 11.00
N VAL A 263 1.95 11.67 10.00
CA VAL A 263 2.08 11.10 8.66
C VAL A 263 2.26 12.21 7.62
N ILE A 264 3.28 12.05 6.78
CA ILE A 264 3.42 12.78 5.51
C ILE A 264 3.33 11.75 4.39
N SER A 265 2.46 11.97 3.42
CA SER A 265 2.26 11.03 2.33
C SER A 265 2.06 11.73 0.99
N THR A 266 2.34 11.03 -0.10
CA THR A 266 1.87 11.41 -1.43
C THR A 266 0.36 11.28 -1.53
N MET A 267 -0.30 12.21 -2.24
CA MET A 267 -1.74 12.21 -2.47
C MET A 267 -2.07 11.34 -3.70
N VAL A 268 -2.15 10.02 -3.50
CA VAL A 268 -2.41 9.06 -4.59
C VAL A 268 -3.44 8.01 -4.17
N GLY A 269 -4.21 7.51 -5.15
CA GLY A 269 -5.20 6.47 -4.93
C GLY A 269 -6.15 6.77 -3.77
N GLY A 270 -6.28 5.84 -2.83
CA GLY A 270 -7.15 5.95 -1.67
C GLY A 270 -6.57 6.69 -0.45
N ILE A 271 -5.32 7.18 -0.53
CA ILE A 271 -4.64 7.80 0.62
C ILE A 271 -5.41 9.03 1.16
N ALA A 272 -6.07 9.80 0.30
CA ALA A 272 -6.87 10.96 0.73
C ALA A 272 -8.07 10.58 1.62
N SER A 273 -8.53 9.32 1.58
CA SER A 273 -9.53 8.79 2.50
C SER A 273 -8.95 8.44 3.88
N LEU A 274 -7.62 8.27 3.97
CA LEU A 274 -6.91 7.93 5.20
C LEU A 274 -6.33 9.17 5.90
N VAL A 275 -5.81 10.11 5.11
CA VAL A 275 -5.10 11.30 5.61
C VAL A 275 -5.84 12.54 5.13
N ARG A 276 -6.44 13.29 6.06
CA ARG A 276 -7.08 14.56 5.76
C ARG A 276 -6.03 15.67 5.82
N ASN A 277 -5.64 16.16 4.64
CA ASN A 277 -4.54 17.12 4.51
C ASN A 277 -4.72 18.34 5.43
N GLY A 278 -3.69 18.62 6.23
CA GLY A 278 -3.67 19.74 7.19
C GLY A 278 -4.48 19.51 8.48
N LYS A 279 -5.19 18.37 8.62
CA LYS A 279 -5.98 18.02 9.82
C LYS A 279 -5.31 16.92 10.66
N ASP A 280 -4.93 15.83 10.03
CA ASP A 280 -4.33 14.66 10.69
C ASP A 280 -3.08 14.13 9.98
N GLY A 281 -2.55 14.91 9.06
CA GLY A 281 -1.32 14.65 8.34
C GLY A 281 -1.12 15.64 7.20
N LYS A 282 -0.03 15.48 6.46
CA LYS A 282 0.29 16.30 5.29
C LYS A 282 0.28 15.44 4.03
N LEU A 283 -0.41 15.92 3.01
CA LEU A 283 -0.38 15.31 1.67
C LEU A 283 0.40 16.23 0.71
N VAL A 284 1.22 15.59 -0.12
CA VAL A 284 2.06 16.24 -1.13
C VAL A 284 1.83 15.60 -2.51
N ALA A 285 2.22 16.28 -3.58
CA ALA A 285 2.16 15.69 -4.91
C ALA A 285 3.06 14.45 -5.02
N ALA A 286 2.65 13.47 -5.80
CA ALA A 286 3.51 12.34 -6.15
C ALA A 286 4.68 12.81 -7.03
N ASN A 287 5.83 12.12 -6.91
CA ASN A 287 7.02 12.43 -7.70
C ASN A 287 7.58 13.86 -7.50
N ASP A 288 7.35 14.45 -6.34
CA ASP A 288 7.88 15.78 -5.99
C ASP A 288 8.75 15.69 -4.73
N PRO A 289 10.04 15.40 -4.85
CA PRO A 289 10.94 15.28 -3.71
C PRO A 289 11.19 16.61 -3.00
N TRP A 290 11.06 17.73 -3.67
CA TRP A 290 11.23 19.07 -3.07
C TRP A 290 10.06 19.44 -2.18
N GLN A 291 8.85 19.23 -2.66
CA GLN A 291 7.64 19.46 -1.85
C GLN A 291 7.62 18.52 -0.64
N LEU A 292 8.06 17.27 -0.83
CA LEU A 292 8.14 16.30 0.28
C LEU A 292 9.20 16.70 1.31
N ALA A 293 10.40 17.13 0.86
CA ALA A 293 11.45 17.64 1.76
C ALA A 293 10.98 18.87 2.54
N ASN A 294 10.33 19.81 1.86
CA ASN A 294 9.77 21.00 2.50
C ASN A 294 8.72 20.64 3.56
N ALA A 295 7.80 19.71 3.26
CA ALA A 295 6.79 19.25 4.21
C ALA A 295 7.39 18.60 5.46
N ILE A 296 8.50 17.86 5.30
CA ILE A 296 9.27 17.30 6.42
C ILE A 296 9.85 18.41 7.28
N ILE A 297 10.53 19.38 6.66
CA ILE A 297 11.17 20.52 7.35
C ILE A 297 10.13 21.38 8.08
N GLU A 298 9.01 21.71 7.41
CA GLU A 298 7.91 22.46 8.02
C GLU A 298 7.39 21.78 9.27
N LEU A 299 7.17 20.46 9.20
CA LEU A 299 6.61 19.70 10.32
C LEU A 299 7.59 19.57 11.48
N VAL A 300 8.89 19.38 11.19
CA VAL A 300 9.94 19.33 12.22
C VAL A 300 10.08 20.66 12.96
N ASN A 301 9.93 21.78 12.25
CA ASN A 301 10.03 23.12 12.80
C ASN A 301 8.75 23.62 13.48
N ASP A 302 7.67 22.82 13.45
CA ASP A 302 6.38 23.15 14.07
C ASP A 302 5.92 22.02 15.03
N PRO A 303 6.44 22.00 16.27
CA PRO A 303 6.09 21.00 17.28
C PRO A 303 4.60 21.01 17.64
N GLU A 304 3.92 22.15 17.56
CA GLU A 304 2.50 22.24 17.86
C GLU A 304 1.66 21.55 16.78
N ARG A 305 1.97 21.78 15.52
CA ARG A 305 1.36 21.07 14.40
C ARG A 305 1.62 19.57 14.46
N MET A 306 2.81 19.16 14.86
CA MET A 306 3.16 17.76 15.04
C MET A 306 2.27 17.09 16.11
N ARG A 307 2.07 17.75 17.28
CA ARG A 307 1.15 17.27 18.32
C ARG A 307 -0.31 17.28 17.85
N PHE A 308 -0.70 18.30 17.11
CA PHE A 308 -2.05 18.41 16.53
C PHE A 308 -2.33 17.25 15.56
N TYR A 309 -1.42 16.95 14.65
CA TYR A 309 -1.55 15.82 13.75
C TYR A 309 -1.59 14.50 14.52
N SER A 310 -0.71 14.31 15.47
CA SER A 310 -0.67 13.10 16.29
C SER A 310 -1.99 12.82 17.01
N LYS A 311 -2.56 13.82 17.66
CA LYS A 311 -3.85 13.70 18.36
C LYS A 311 -5.00 13.36 17.40
N ASN A 312 -5.10 14.10 16.30
CA ASN A 312 -6.22 13.95 15.36
C ASN A 312 -6.14 12.64 14.58
N THR A 313 -4.94 12.24 14.14
CA THR A 313 -4.73 11.00 13.40
C THR A 313 -5.07 9.79 14.26
N MET A 314 -4.68 9.80 15.54
CA MET A 314 -4.99 8.73 16.49
C MET A 314 -6.52 8.58 16.70
N LEU A 315 -7.20 9.67 16.97
CA LEU A 315 -8.66 9.64 17.15
C LEU A 315 -9.38 9.14 15.90
N PHE A 316 -8.96 9.60 14.73
CA PHE A 316 -9.54 9.18 13.47
C PHE A 316 -9.32 7.69 13.22
N ALA A 317 -8.08 7.20 13.39
CA ALA A 317 -7.75 5.80 13.16
C ALA A 317 -8.38 4.85 14.18
N GLN A 318 -8.49 5.25 15.45
CA GLN A 318 -9.16 4.43 16.48
C GLN A 318 -10.65 4.25 16.19
N ASN A 319 -11.34 5.28 15.69
CA ASN A 319 -12.73 5.16 15.28
C ASN A 319 -12.86 4.29 14.01
N ARG A 320 -12.00 4.54 13.01
CA ARG A 320 -11.99 3.82 11.73
C ARG A 320 -11.74 2.32 11.89
N HIS A 321 -10.75 1.95 12.70
CA HIS A 321 -10.32 0.57 12.90
C HIS A 321 -10.91 -0.08 14.18
N ASN A 322 -12.06 0.42 14.65
CA ASN A 322 -12.77 -0.20 15.76
C ASN A 322 -13.36 -1.55 15.32
N PRO A 323 -12.94 -2.68 15.93
CA PRO A 323 -13.38 -4.00 15.48
C PRO A 323 -14.91 -4.21 15.55
N ARG A 324 -15.60 -3.58 16.52
CA ARG A 324 -17.07 -3.68 16.63
C ARG A 324 -17.75 -3.03 15.43
N ASN A 325 -17.34 -1.82 15.08
CA ASN A 325 -17.90 -1.09 13.94
C ASN A 325 -17.65 -1.86 12.62
N ILE A 326 -16.46 -2.45 12.48
CA ILE A 326 -16.09 -3.25 11.29
C ILE A 326 -16.97 -4.49 11.17
N ILE A 327 -17.20 -5.21 12.28
CA ILE A 327 -18.07 -6.39 12.31
C ILE A 327 -19.51 -5.99 11.96
N GLU A 328 -20.03 -4.90 12.49
CA GLU A 328 -21.36 -4.38 12.17
C GLU A 328 -21.51 -4.03 10.68
N GLN A 329 -20.55 -3.33 10.11
CA GLN A 329 -20.50 -3.02 8.68
C GLN A 329 -20.51 -4.30 7.84
N LEU A 330 -19.67 -5.27 8.21
CA LEU A 330 -19.53 -6.54 7.50
C LEU A 330 -20.85 -7.35 7.54
N LEU A 331 -21.46 -7.47 8.72
CA LEU A 331 -22.71 -8.19 8.89
C LEU A 331 -23.88 -7.52 8.17
N THR A 332 -23.91 -6.19 8.17
CA THR A 332 -24.91 -5.41 7.41
C THR A 332 -24.76 -5.69 5.91
N CYS A 333 -23.55 -5.64 5.39
CA CYS A 333 -23.28 -5.96 3.99
C CYS A 333 -23.75 -7.39 3.64
N TYR A 334 -23.45 -8.38 4.48
CA TYR A 334 -23.90 -9.76 4.24
C TYR A 334 -25.42 -9.90 4.23
N LYS A 335 -26.11 -9.29 5.19
CA LYS A 335 -27.58 -9.29 5.26
C LYS A 335 -28.24 -8.67 4.04
N GLU A 336 -27.63 -7.62 3.49
CA GLU A 336 -28.16 -6.95 2.31
C GLU A 336 -27.91 -7.71 1.01
N ILE A 337 -26.93 -8.60 0.98
CA ILE A 337 -26.61 -9.44 -0.18
C ILE A 337 -27.46 -10.70 -0.20
N LEU A 338 -27.75 -11.28 0.96
CA LEU A 338 -28.60 -12.46 1.15
C LEU A 338 -30.07 -12.12 1.05
#